data_f1de2d554b679a6366f87afa66e63cf6
#
_entry.id   f1de2d554b679a6366f87afa66e63cf6
#
_cell.length_a   1.000
_cell.length_b   1.000
_cell.length_c   1.000
_cell.angle_alpha   90.00
_cell.angle_beta   90.00
_cell.angle_gamma   90.00
#
_symmetry.space_group_name_H-M   'P 1'
#
loop_
_entity.id
_entity.type
_entity.pdbx_description
1 polymer ?
#
loop_
_entity_poly.entity_id
_entity_poly.type
_entity_poly.pdbx_seq_one_letter_code
_entity_poly.pdbx_strand_id
1 'polypeptide(L)'
;MFLAENPVLQRELVVNLRMHRAFLLLFGYLLALGAVVYAAWPAATRLDMTESGAGAARELVDLFFVGQYLLASMMAPSFAAGTIAGEKERKTYESLLASPLRPSAIVLGKLLAALCHLAILIFCSLPIVMLCVPLGGVSLYEVLAAYLALTASVISFGMIGVACSSIFRRTVAALTVSYLIILPLALLGAMSWWWLRDEGQTRLLLATTFLPGGCAVLVAVLFGSTARRLMHPPDVGSEGKEVVDLDTEMKKTVGMVIKGDQFPDKLFAPAKRDDLMPDGANPVYDKEMRSELFSQGTLMLRIVIQVSMFLAIPLMGVFFYVWPDMAPWYISYVVLFNVLVGPVFSADRVTSERERETLELMLTTTVSPAQILWGKLFAGLRVSSVLTSFLVWPVPLAALMVGYYWGNLGTMLCYVIVIALACLTTAVVALFCSVVFRKTVISLMTAYLVILTLFMLPPAVNYFVDNFVVGPYVAQEVVEVEEEITFDEYGQEVLRTKPTPPRRPAVVADQAVIDRALNVQRVARVLGVASPFSAIHALPLSGSQHEIRYDASTAGRAGNWWIFVGYAIFTLVLNGVLLSIIDWLFHVRWRVAG
;
A
#
# COMPACT_ATOMS: atom_id res chain seq x y z
N MET A 1 38.11 -0.49 -4.12
CA MET A 1 37.61 -1.30 -5.24
C MET A 1 36.16 -1.80 -5.02
N PHE A 2 35.31 -1.06 -4.29
CA PHE A 2 34.02 -1.63 -3.85
C PHE A 2 32.77 -0.92 -4.41
N LEU A 3 32.83 0.31 -4.86
CA LEU A 3 31.69 1.05 -5.36
C LEU A 3 31.85 1.55 -6.79
N ALA A 4 32.94 2.21 -7.13
CA ALA A 4 33.12 2.83 -8.44
C ALA A 4 33.37 1.81 -9.60
N GLU A 5 33.93 0.64 -9.29
CA GLU A 5 34.28 -0.42 -10.27
C GLU A 5 33.41 -1.68 -10.16
N ASN A 6 32.22 -1.57 -9.55
CA ASN A 6 31.33 -2.73 -9.45
C ASN A 6 30.58 -2.92 -10.79
N PRO A 7 30.90 -3.96 -11.58
CA PRO A 7 30.30 -4.16 -12.89
C PRO A 7 28.80 -4.45 -12.83
N VAL A 8 28.32 -5.06 -11.72
CA VAL A 8 26.89 -5.30 -11.50
C VAL A 8 26.17 -3.97 -11.33
N LEU A 9 26.71 -3.05 -10.52
CA LEU A 9 26.12 -1.74 -10.31
C LEU A 9 26.09 -0.94 -11.62
N GLN A 10 27.19 -0.90 -12.36
CA GLN A 10 27.28 -0.16 -13.62
C GLN A 10 26.27 -0.66 -14.66
N ARG A 11 26.18 -1.99 -14.83
CA ARG A 11 25.23 -2.61 -15.76
C ARG A 11 23.77 -2.28 -15.39
N GLU A 12 23.40 -2.46 -14.14
CA GLU A 12 22.04 -2.24 -13.65
C GLU A 12 21.66 -0.75 -13.72
N LEU A 13 22.58 0.16 -13.36
CA LEU A 13 22.35 1.61 -13.47
C LEU A 13 22.12 2.05 -14.91
N VAL A 14 22.95 1.58 -15.84
CA VAL A 14 22.80 1.93 -17.27
C VAL A 14 21.47 1.44 -17.80
N VAL A 15 21.05 0.22 -17.43
CA VAL A 15 19.76 -0.35 -17.87
C VAL A 15 18.58 0.42 -17.27
N ASN A 16 18.67 0.76 -15.98
CA ASN A 16 17.56 1.38 -15.25
C ASN A 16 17.41 2.87 -15.57
N LEU A 17 18.49 3.65 -15.65
CA LEU A 17 18.46 5.10 -15.87
C LEU A 17 18.25 5.51 -17.33
N ARG A 18 18.48 4.61 -18.30
CA ARG A 18 18.37 4.93 -19.72
C ARG A 18 16.94 4.97 -20.25
N MET A 19 15.94 4.70 -19.40
CA MET A 19 14.53 4.68 -19.79
C MET A 19 13.93 6.09 -19.75
N HIS A 20 13.47 6.62 -20.89
CA HIS A 20 12.75 7.91 -20.97
C HIS A 20 11.54 7.98 -20.00
N ARG A 21 10.97 6.85 -19.66
CA ARG A 21 9.83 6.73 -18.74
C ARG A 21 10.20 7.12 -17.29
N ALA A 22 11.43 6.87 -16.86
CA ALA A 22 11.91 7.27 -15.54
C ALA A 22 11.94 8.80 -15.39
N PHE A 23 12.33 9.51 -16.44
CA PHE A 23 12.33 10.98 -16.47
C PHE A 23 10.89 11.54 -16.49
N LEU A 24 9.96 10.91 -17.20
CA LEU A 24 8.54 11.31 -17.19
C LEU A 24 7.92 11.15 -15.80
N LEU A 25 8.21 10.05 -15.10
CA LEU A 25 7.77 9.83 -13.73
C LEU A 25 8.36 10.87 -12.77
N LEU A 26 9.66 11.16 -12.88
CA LEU A 26 10.32 12.18 -12.08
C LEU A 26 9.72 13.56 -12.33
N PHE A 27 9.53 13.93 -13.59
CA PHE A 27 8.93 15.21 -13.97
C PHE A 27 7.50 15.34 -13.45
N GLY A 28 6.66 14.30 -13.63
CA GLY A 28 5.29 14.26 -13.12
C GLY A 28 5.22 14.37 -11.60
N TYR A 29 6.13 13.70 -10.90
CA TYR A 29 6.24 13.77 -9.45
C TYR A 29 6.62 15.17 -8.95
N LEU A 30 7.65 15.80 -9.55
CA LEU A 30 8.07 17.15 -9.19
C LEU A 30 7.00 18.20 -9.53
N LEU A 31 6.31 18.02 -10.65
CA LEU A 31 5.19 18.88 -11.04
C LEU A 31 4.03 18.76 -10.04
N ALA A 32 3.69 17.55 -9.61
CA ALA A 32 2.67 17.32 -8.60
C ALA A 32 3.04 17.96 -7.25
N LEU A 33 4.28 17.78 -6.78
CA LEU A 33 4.78 18.44 -5.57
C LEU A 33 4.74 19.97 -5.68
N GLY A 34 5.22 20.52 -6.79
CA GLY A 34 5.19 21.97 -7.05
C GLY A 34 3.77 22.52 -7.10
N ALA A 35 2.84 21.80 -7.71
CA ALA A 35 1.43 22.18 -7.75
C ALA A 35 0.79 22.20 -6.35
N VAL A 36 1.12 21.24 -5.50
CA VAL A 36 0.65 21.19 -4.10
C VAL A 36 1.19 22.38 -3.30
N VAL A 37 2.49 22.69 -3.42
CA VAL A 37 3.08 23.89 -2.76
C VAL A 37 2.44 25.17 -3.28
N TYR A 38 2.26 25.29 -4.59
CA TYR A 38 1.61 26.47 -5.19
C TYR A 38 0.17 26.64 -4.70
N ALA A 39 -0.61 25.57 -4.63
CA ALA A 39 -2.00 25.61 -4.18
C ALA A 39 -2.13 25.88 -2.67
N ALA A 40 -1.17 25.45 -1.86
CA ALA A 40 -1.10 25.71 -0.43
C ALA A 40 -0.45 27.07 -0.08
N TRP A 41 0.13 27.76 -1.08
CA TRP A 41 0.80 29.03 -0.84
C TRP A 41 -0.21 30.08 -0.38
N PRO A 42 0.02 30.72 0.79
CA PRO A 42 -0.93 31.70 1.32
C PRO A 42 -1.10 32.88 0.37
N ALA A 43 -2.35 33.17 -0.01
CA ALA A 43 -2.70 34.29 -0.88
C ALA A 43 -2.57 35.68 -0.18
N ALA A 44 -2.35 35.69 1.13
CA ALA A 44 -2.25 36.90 1.92
C ALA A 44 -0.90 37.60 1.68
N THR A 45 -0.96 38.91 1.38
CA THR A 45 0.19 39.78 1.12
C THR A 45 1.07 40.01 2.37
N ARG A 46 0.60 39.69 3.57
CA ARG A 46 1.32 39.72 4.84
C ARG A 46 1.18 38.36 5.49
N LEU A 47 2.29 37.65 5.59
CA LEU A 47 2.40 36.45 6.40
C LEU A 47 2.41 36.90 7.87
N ASP A 48 1.28 36.68 8.54
CA ASP A 48 1.26 36.75 10.00
C ASP A 48 2.03 35.55 10.54
N MET A 49 3.24 35.84 11.07
CA MET A 49 4.12 34.87 11.72
C MET A 49 3.57 34.40 13.09
N THR A 50 2.32 34.73 13.40
CA THR A 50 1.62 34.27 14.59
C THR A 50 1.15 32.82 14.42
N GLU A 51 0.84 32.15 15.50
CA GLU A 51 0.60 30.69 15.63
C GLU A 51 -0.26 30.02 14.51
N SER A 52 -1.17 30.75 13.90
CA SER A 52 -2.07 30.20 12.86
C SER A 52 -1.37 29.91 11.52
N GLY A 53 -0.39 30.73 11.12
CA GLY A 53 0.34 30.52 9.86
C GLY A 53 1.42 29.41 9.99
N ALA A 54 2.04 29.32 11.16
CA ALA A 54 3.05 28.32 11.46
C ALA A 54 2.48 26.88 11.47
N GLY A 55 1.24 26.71 11.91
CA GLY A 55 0.56 25.41 11.93
C GLY A 55 0.30 24.85 10.53
N ALA A 56 -0.16 25.68 9.60
CA ALA A 56 -0.47 25.26 8.23
C ALA A 56 0.77 24.81 7.46
N ALA A 57 1.90 25.52 7.61
CA ALA A 57 3.15 25.11 6.97
C ALA A 57 3.68 23.78 7.49
N ARG A 58 3.54 23.53 8.80
CA ARG A 58 3.92 22.26 9.43
C ARG A 58 3.07 21.11 8.92
N GLU A 59 1.75 21.29 8.82
CA GLU A 59 0.85 20.27 8.26
C GLU A 59 1.18 19.94 6.80
N LEU A 60 1.52 20.95 6.00
CA LEU A 60 1.92 20.75 4.61
C LEU A 60 3.20 19.90 4.50
N VAL A 61 4.21 20.22 5.31
CA VAL A 61 5.48 19.47 5.35
C VAL A 61 5.24 18.04 5.83
N ASP A 62 4.41 17.84 6.86
CA ASP A 62 4.04 16.52 7.35
C ASP A 62 3.31 15.69 6.29
N LEU A 63 2.38 16.30 5.55
CA LEU A 63 1.68 15.63 4.44
C LEU A 63 2.66 15.19 3.34
N PHE A 64 3.64 16.02 3.00
CA PHE A 64 4.68 15.66 2.04
C PHE A 64 5.51 14.47 2.50
N PHE A 65 5.96 14.47 3.75
CA PHE A 65 6.76 13.37 4.27
C PHE A 65 5.97 12.07 4.38
N VAL A 66 4.73 12.12 4.82
CA VAL A 66 3.86 10.94 4.87
C VAL A 66 3.60 10.41 3.44
N GLY A 67 3.31 11.29 2.49
CA GLY A 67 3.13 10.90 1.09
C GLY A 67 4.37 10.26 0.48
N GLN A 68 5.55 10.85 0.69
CA GLN A 68 6.84 10.29 0.22
C GLN A 68 7.17 8.97 0.91
N TYR A 69 6.91 8.86 2.20
CA TYR A 69 7.12 7.65 2.98
C TYR A 69 6.23 6.49 2.51
N LEU A 70 4.95 6.77 2.25
CA LEU A 70 4.01 5.80 1.70
C LEU A 70 4.46 5.34 0.30
N LEU A 71 4.80 6.28 -0.58
CA LEU A 71 5.32 5.98 -1.92
C LEU A 71 6.59 5.10 -1.83
N ALA A 72 7.51 5.45 -0.94
CA ALA A 72 8.74 4.72 -0.73
C ALA A 72 8.50 3.31 -0.19
N SER A 73 7.56 3.12 0.74
CA SER A 73 7.21 1.81 1.30
C SER A 73 6.65 0.85 0.24
N MET A 74 5.98 1.38 -0.78
CA MET A 74 5.46 0.60 -1.90
C MET A 74 6.50 0.36 -3.00
N MET A 75 7.29 1.36 -3.34
CA MET A 75 8.20 1.28 -4.48
C MET A 75 9.52 0.58 -4.15
N ALA A 76 10.09 0.78 -2.95
CA ALA A 76 11.38 0.19 -2.59
C ALA A 76 11.39 -1.35 -2.70
N PRO A 77 10.44 -2.09 -2.12
CA PRO A 77 10.40 -3.54 -2.28
C PRO A 77 10.10 -3.98 -3.72
N SER A 78 9.30 -3.22 -4.48
CA SER A 78 9.00 -3.53 -5.88
C SER A 78 10.25 -3.56 -6.74
N PHE A 79 11.18 -2.62 -6.55
CA PHE A 79 12.46 -2.61 -7.25
C PHE A 79 13.42 -3.67 -6.72
N ALA A 80 13.42 -3.91 -5.41
CA ALA A 80 14.42 -4.72 -4.74
C ALA A 80 14.12 -6.24 -4.80
N ALA A 81 12.86 -6.64 -4.68
CA ALA A 81 12.48 -8.06 -4.58
C ALA A 81 12.71 -8.86 -5.87
N GLY A 82 12.73 -8.20 -7.03
CA GLY A 82 13.05 -8.83 -8.30
C GLY A 82 14.54 -9.03 -8.58
N THR A 83 15.43 -8.46 -7.80
CA THR A 83 16.86 -8.37 -8.13
C THR A 83 17.61 -9.71 -8.13
N ILE A 84 17.32 -10.60 -7.20
CA ILE A 84 17.92 -11.96 -7.12
C ILE A 84 16.91 -13.00 -7.57
N ALA A 85 15.65 -12.91 -7.15
CA ALA A 85 14.60 -13.84 -7.54
C ALA A 85 14.38 -13.84 -9.06
N GLY A 86 14.47 -12.68 -9.73
CA GLY A 86 14.41 -12.59 -11.18
C GLY A 86 15.57 -13.30 -11.90
N GLU A 87 16.77 -13.31 -11.34
CA GLU A 87 17.89 -14.10 -11.88
C GLU A 87 17.63 -15.61 -11.72
N LYS A 88 17.03 -16.02 -10.58
CA LYS A 88 16.63 -17.41 -10.37
C LYS A 88 15.53 -17.85 -11.36
N GLU A 89 14.54 -17.00 -11.62
CA GLU A 89 13.49 -17.28 -12.60
C GLU A 89 14.02 -17.40 -14.03
N ARG A 90 15.04 -16.61 -14.38
CA ARG A 90 15.70 -16.62 -15.70
C ARG A 90 16.80 -17.66 -15.82
N LYS A 91 17.06 -18.45 -14.78
CA LYS A 91 18.17 -19.42 -14.72
C LYS A 91 19.56 -18.82 -14.96
N THR A 92 19.73 -17.52 -14.67
CA THR A 92 21.03 -16.80 -14.78
C THR A 92 21.76 -16.70 -13.44
N TYR A 93 21.12 -17.19 -12.37
CA TYR A 93 21.66 -17.11 -11.00
C TYR A 93 22.99 -17.85 -10.84
N GLU A 94 23.15 -19.02 -11.46
CA GLU A 94 24.39 -19.80 -11.41
C GLU A 94 25.55 -19.07 -12.10
N SER A 95 25.27 -18.44 -13.25
CA SER A 95 26.27 -17.60 -13.95
C SER A 95 26.70 -16.40 -13.10
N LEU A 96 25.79 -15.83 -12.30
CA LEU A 96 26.09 -14.75 -11.38
C LEU A 96 27.01 -15.23 -10.24
N LEU A 97 26.77 -16.43 -9.69
CA LEU A 97 27.59 -17.03 -8.63
C LEU A 97 28.95 -17.49 -9.13
N ALA A 98 29.07 -17.93 -10.39
CA ALA A 98 30.33 -18.31 -11.03
C ALA A 98 31.24 -17.10 -11.31
N SER A 99 30.72 -15.87 -11.18
CA SER A 99 31.53 -14.65 -11.38
C SER A 99 32.53 -14.47 -10.23
N PRO A 100 33.73 -13.90 -10.48
CA PRO A 100 34.76 -13.69 -9.47
C PRO A 100 34.43 -12.57 -8.46
N LEU A 101 33.15 -12.20 -8.33
CA LEU A 101 32.68 -11.12 -7.46
C LEU A 101 32.41 -11.64 -6.04
N ARG A 102 32.75 -10.83 -5.04
CA ARG A 102 32.40 -11.14 -3.66
C ARG A 102 30.87 -11.04 -3.46
N PRO A 103 30.24 -11.97 -2.74
CA PRO A 103 28.79 -11.92 -2.49
C PRO A 103 28.29 -10.61 -1.93
N SER A 104 29.06 -9.98 -1.04
CA SER A 104 28.75 -8.64 -0.49
C SER A 104 28.71 -7.55 -1.57
N ALA A 105 29.60 -7.63 -2.58
CA ALA A 105 29.61 -6.68 -3.69
C ALA A 105 28.39 -6.87 -4.61
N ILE A 106 27.94 -8.10 -4.80
CA ILE A 106 26.72 -8.42 -5.56
C ILE A 106 25.48 -7.84 -4.85
N VAL A 107 25.32 -8.12 -3.54
CA VAL A 107 24.20 -7.62 -2.75
C VAL A 107 24.17 -6.09 -2.75
N LEU A 108 25.31 -5.46 -2.49
CA LEU A 108 25.43 -4.00 -2.45
C LEU A 108 25.11 -3.37 -3.82
N GLY A 109 25.66 -3.95 -4.89
CA GLY A 109 25.42 -3.46 -6.25
C GLY A 109 23.94 -3.53 -6.64
N LYS A 110 23.28 -4.65 -6.34
CA LYS A 110 21.86 -4.84 -6.62
C LYS A 110 20.96 -3.94 -5.76
N LEU A 111 21.28 -3.76 -4.46
CA LEU A 111 20.57 -2.85 -3.59
C LEU A 111 20.66 -1.39 -4.06
N LEU A 112 21.86 -0.91 -4.33
CA LEU A 112 22.08 0.47 -4.79
C LEU A 112 21.39 0.71 -6.14
N ALA A 113 21.49 -0.22 -7.07
CA ALA A 113 20.83 -0.11 -8.37
C ALA A 113 19.30 -0.07 -8.23
N ALA A 114 18.73 -0.90 -7.35
CA ALA A 114 17.30 -0.92 -7.09
C ALA A 114 16.79 0.40 -6.49
N LEU A 115 17.54 0.99 -5.57
CA LEU A 115 17.14 2.20 -4.85
C LEU A 115 17.51 3.51 -5.57
N CYS A 116 18.30 3.45 -6.65
CA CYS A 116 18.79 4.63 -7.36
C CYS A 116 17.66 5.59 -7.78
N HIS A 117 16.55 5.06 -8.32
CA HIS A 117 15.41 5.88 -8.75
C HIS A 117 14.75 6.60 -7.57
N LEU A 118 14.56 5.89 -6.45
CA LEU A 118 13.99 6.49 -5.25
C LEU A 118 14.92 7.53 -4.62
N ALA A 119 16.21 7.28 -4.64
CA ALA A 119 17.21 8.25 -4.18
C ALA A 119 17.16 9.55 -4.99
N ILE A 120 17.04 9.45 -6.32
CA ILE A 120 16.89 10.61 -7.19
C ILE A 120 15.57 11.34 -6.90
N LEU A 121 14.45 10.64 -6.75
CA LEU A 121 13.15 11.25 -6.40
C LEU A 121 13.23 12.03 -5.08
N ILE A 122 13.80 11.43 -4.05
CA ILE A 122 13.96 12.05 -2.73
C ILE A 122 14.87 13.28 -2.82
N PHE A 123 16.00 13.16 -3.50
CA PHE A 123 16.93 14.26 -3.66
C PHE A 123 16.32 15.44 -4.43
N CYS A 124 15.58 15.16 -5.51
CA CYS A 124 14.93 16.20 -6.31
C CYS A 124 13.72 16.85 -5.60
N SER A 125 13.12 16.18 -4.62
CA SER A 125 12.03 16.77 -3.82
C SER A 125 12.51 17.77 -2.78
N LEU A 126 13.77 17.67 -2.35
CA LEU A 126 14.35 18.50 -1.28
C LEU A 126 14.24 20.01 -1.55
N PRO A 127 14.58 20.54 -2.74
CA PRO A 127 14.44 21.97 -3.01
C PRO A 127 12.99 22.46 -2.90
N ILE A 128 12.02 21.63 -3.30
CA ILE A 128 10.59 21.99 -3.26
C ILE A 128 10.11 22.08 -1.81
N VAL A 129 10.47 21.10 -0.97
CA VAL A 129 10.11 21.11 0.45
C VAL A 129 10.81 22.25 1.20
N MET A 130 12.03 22.61 0.80
CA MET A 130 12.74 23.77 1.34
C MET A 130 12.02 25.12 1.10
N LEU A 131 11.18 25.22 0.07
CA LEU A 131 10.32 26.40 -0.14
C LEU A 131 9.26 26.57 0.96
N CYS A 132 8.94 25.50 1.72
CA CYS A 132 8.01 25.58 2.84
C CYS A 132 8.64 26.19 4.11
N VAL A 133 9.97 26.18 4.23
CA VAL A 133 10.67 26.71 5.41
C VAL A 133 10.42 28.22 5.62
N PRO A 134 10.44 29.09 4.58
CA PRO A 134 10.12 30.51 4.72
C PRO A 134 8.67 30.81 5.16
N LEU A 135 7.74 29.85 5.00
CA LEU A 135 6.36 29.99 5.46
C LEU A 135 6.24 29.96 7.00
N GLY A 136 7.31 29.55 7.71
CA GLY A 136 7.34 29.45 9.17
C GLY A 136 6.83 28.11 9.69
N GLY A 137 6.95 27.90 11.00
CA GLY A 137 6.45 26.70 11.70
C GLY A 137 7.30 25.44 11.58
N VAL A 138 8.27 25.37 10.65
CA VAL A 138 9.17 24.24 10.46
C VAL A 138 10.62 24.72 10.40
N SER A 139 11.49 24.10 11.16
CA SER A 139 12.92 24.40 11.16
C SER A 139 13.64 23.60 10.06
N LEU A 140 14.75 24.17 9.57
CA LEU A 140 15.64 23.48 8.61
C LEU A 140 16.11 22.13 9.17
N TYR A 141 16.37 22.05 10.47
CA TYR A 141 16.81 20.83 11.13
C TYR A 141 15.72 19.74 11.14
N GLU A 142 14.45 20.11 11.31
CA GLU A 142 13.33 19.16 11.24
C GLU A 142 13.19 18.60 9.83
N VAL A 143 13.31 19.43 8.80
CA VAL A 143 13.25 18.97 7.40
C VAL A 143 14.42 18.01 7.10
N LEU A 144 15.64 18.36 7.48
CA LEU A 144 16.80 17.48 7.27
C LEU A 144 16.70 16.18 8.07
N ALA A 145 16.19 16.22 9.31
CA ALA A 145 15.95 15.04 10.11
C ALA A 145 14.90 14.11 9.48
N ALA A 146 13.82 14.68 8.94
CA ALA A 146 12.80 13.92 8.23
C ALA A 146 13.35 13.26 6.96
N TYR A 147 14.17 13.95 6.18
CA TYR A 147 14.86 13.36 5.01
C TYR A 147 15.85 12.26 5.41
N LEU A 148 16.55 12.40 6.54
CA LEU A 148 17.42 11.35 7.07
C LEU A 148 16.61 10.11 7.44
N ALA A 149 15.51 10.29 8.17
CA ALA A 149 14.59 9.21 8.54
C ALA A 149 13.99 8.52 7.30
N LEU A 150 13.56 9.31 6.30
CA LEU A 150 13.01 8.80 5.04
C LEU A 150 14.05 7.97 4.27
N THR A 151 15.26 8.47 4.10
CA THR A 151 16.33 7.75 3.39
C THR A 151 16.73 6.47 4.11
N ALA A 152 16.85 6.50 5.44
CA ALA A 152 17.12 5.31 6.24
C ALA A 152 16.01 4.24 6.09
N SER A 153 14.75 4.66 6.10
CA SER A 153 13.60 3.78 5.88
C SER A 153 13.60 3.16 4.48
N VAL A 154 13.88 3.95 3.44
CA VAL A 154 13.98 3.46 2.04
C VAL A 154 15.06 2.40 1.90
N ILE A 155 16.24 2.62 2.48
CA ILE A 155 17.34 1.64 2.46
C ILE A 155 16.93 0.35 3.17
N SER A 156 16.23 0.47 4.32
CA SER A 156 15.74 -0.68 5.08
C SER A 156 14.70 -1.48 4.31
N PHE A 157 13.72 -0.81 3.69
CA PHE A 157 12.69 -1.46 2.88
C PHE A 157 13.28 -2.14 1.64
N GLY A 158 14.24 -1.49 0.99
CA GLY A 158 14.99 -2.10 -0.11
C GLY A 158 15.79 -3.32 0.35
N MET A 159 16.44 -3.25 1.50
CA MET A 159 17.21 -4.40 2.04
C MET A 159 16.30 -5.57 2.41
N ILE A 160 15.12 -5.32 2.99
CA ILE A 160 14.10 -6.36 3.23
C ILE A 160 13.72 -7.02 1.90
N GLY A 161 13.48 -6.22 0.84
CA GLY A 161 13.16 -6.73 -0.49
C GLY A 161 14.27 -7.63 -1.06
N VAL A 162 15.54 -7.21 -0.97
CA VAL A 162 16.70 -8.01 -1.43
C VAL A 162 16.85 -9.28 -0.59
N ALA A 163 16.67 -9.20 0.73
CA ALA A 163 16.74 -10.35 1.62
C ALA A 163 15.67 -11.39 1.27
N CYS A 164 14.42 -10.98 1.10
CA CYS A 164 13.35 -11.86 0.64
C CYS A 164 13.63 -12.43 -0.75
N SER A 165 14.18 -11.63 -1.67
CA SER A 165 14.59 -12.07 -3.00
C SER A 165 15.67 -13.18 -2.96
N SER A 166 16.55 -13.15 -1.96
CA SER A 166 17.55 -14.20 -1.77
C SER A 166 16.93 -15.52 -1.29
N ILE A 167 15.82 -15.46 -0.56
CA ILE A 167 15.16 -16.63 0.04
C ILE A 167 14.26 -17.34 -0.98
N PHE A 168 13.43 -16.57 -1.67
CA PHE A 168 12.42 -17.12 -2.56
C PHE A 168 12.96 -17.32 -3.99
N ARG A 169 12.43 -18.33 -4.67
CA ARG A 169 12.75 -18.61 -6.08
C ARG A 169 11.98 -17.74 -7.05
N ARG A 170 10.78 -17.23 -6.62
CA ARG A 170 9.88 -16.41 -7.45
C ARG A 170 9.80 -14.99 -6.96
N THR A 171 9.81 -14.05 -7.90
CA THR A 171 9.68 -12.61 -7.65
C THR A 171 8.39 -12.26 -6.91
N VAL A 172 7.28 -12.91 -7.30
CA VAL A 172 5.98 -12.72 -6.66
C VAL A 172 6.00 -13.08 -5.17
N ALA A 173 6.59 -14.23 -4.82
CA ALA A 173 6.69 -14.67 -3.44
C ALA A 173 7.58 -13.74 -2.61
N ALA A 174 8.72 -13.33 -3.16
CA ALA A 174 9.63 -12.38 -2.53
C ALA A 174 8.95 -11.03 -2.25
N LEU A 175 8.18 -10.52 -3.22
CA LEU A 175 7.40 -9.28 -3.08
C LEU A 175 6.34 -9.37 -2.01
N THR A 176 5.51 -10.42 -2.05
CA THR A 176 4.41 -10.60 -1.08
C THR A 176 4.93 -10.61 0.35
N VAL A 177 5.98 -11.38 0.62
CA VAL A 177 6.58 -11.46 1.96
C VAL A 177 7.26 -10.15 2.33
N SER A 178 7.91 -9.47 1.39
CA SER A 178 8.50 -8.15 1.64
C SER A 178 7.45 -7.13 2.08
N TYR A 179 6.32 -7.05 1.37
CA TYR A 179 5.24 -6.14 1.75
C TYR A 179 4.62 -6.49 3.09
N LEU A 180 4.48 -7.78 3.39
CA LEU A 180 3.95 -8.22 4.66
C LEU A 180 4.83 -7.78 5.86
N ILE A 181 6.15 -7.83 5.70
CA ILE A 181 7.10 -7.37 6.72
C ILE A 181 7.15 -5.84 6.78
N ILE A 182 7.12 -5.18 5.63
CA ILE A 182 7.23 -3.72 5.53
C ILE A 182 5.96 -3.03 6.05
N LEU A 183 4.77 -3.59 5.80
CA LEU A 183 3.50 -2.97 6.19
C LEU A 183 3.44 -2.60 7.69
N PRO A 184 3.69 -3.51 8.65
CA PRO A 184 3.68 -3.15 10.06
C PRO A 184 4.78 -2.15 10.41
N LEU A 185 5.98 -2.27 9.82
CA LEU A 185 7.06 -1.32 10.06
C LEU A 185 6.72 0.08 9.52
N ALA A 186 6.11 0.15 8.34
CA ALA A 186 5.68 1.40 7.75
C ALA A 186 4.55 2.06 8.55
N LEU A 187 3.59 1.27 9.02
CA LEU A 187 2.53 1.78 9.89
C LEU A 187 3.07 2.30 11.22
N LEU A 188 3.97 1.56 11.87
CA LEU A 188 4.63 2.00 13.10
C LEU A 188 5.41 3.31 12.89
N GLY A 189 6.14 3.43 11.78
CA GLY A 189 6.85 4.66 11.43
C GLY A 189 5.91 5.84 11.20
N ALA A 190 4.83 5.65 10.45
CA ALA A 190 3.84 6.69 10.19
C ALA A 190 3.08 7.09 11.46
N MET A 191 2.68 6.11 12.29
CA MET A 191 1.99 6.38 13.56
C MET A 191 2.89 7.10 14.55
N SER A 192 4.16 6.71 14.68
CA SER A 192 5.10 7.41 15.56
C SER A 192 5.34 8.84 15.11
N TRP A 193 5.43 9.07 13.80
CA TRP A 193 5.55 10.41 13.24
C TRP A 193 4.33 11.29 13.53
N TRP A 194 3.13 10.72 13.46
CA TRP A 194 1.89 11.43 13.73
C TRP A 194 1.68 11.70 15.23
N TRP A 195 1.96 10.70 16.07
CA TRP A 195 1.73 10.80 17.51
C TRP A 195 2.68 11.79 18.19
N LEU A 196 3.92 11.88 17.71
CA LEU A 196 4.91 12.83 18.23
C LEU A 196 4.83 14.22 17.59
N ARG A 197 3.69 14.55 16.94
CA ARG A 197 3.52 15.81 16.23
C ARG A 197 3.72 17.03 17.14
N ASP A 198 3.25 16.96 18.38
CA ASP A 198 3.27 18.06 19.34
C ASP A 198 4.56 18.08 20.18
N GLU A 199 5.32 16.99 20.19
CA GLU A 199 6.60 16.85 20.91
C GLU A 199 7.80 17.04 19.99
N GLY A 200 8.12 18.30 19.62
CA GLY A 200 9.16 18.62 18.64
C GLY A 200 10.54 18.05 18.95
N GLN A 201 10.98 18.05 20.22
CA GLN A 201 12.31 17.52 20.61
C GLN A 201 12.35 15.98 20.55
N THR A 202 11.32 15.30 21.04
CA THR A 202 11.22 13.83 21.01
C THR A 202 11.13 13.34 19.58
N ARG A 203 10.36 14.02 18.73
CA ARG A 203 10.24 13.75 17.29
C ARG A 203 11.58 13.92 16.58
N LEU A 204 12.34 14.97 16.88
CA LEU A 204 13.67 15.20 16.33
C LEU A 204 14.64 14.08 16.74
N LEU A 205 14.67 13.69 18.01
CA LEU A 205 15.49 12.58 18.50
C LEU A 205 15.12 11.25 17.84
N LEU A 206 13.82 10.97 17.67
CA LEU A 206 13.36 9.78 16.96
C LEU A 206 13.87 9.78 15.52
N ALA A 207 13.71 10.88 14.80
CA ALA A 207 14.08 11.00 13.39
C ALA A 207 15.58 10.98 13.13
N THR A 208 16.40 11.49 14.05
CA THR A 208 17.87 11.60 13.87
C THR A 208 18.65 10.42 14.44
N THR A 209 18.18 9.79 15.53
CA THR A 209 18.95 8.78 16.24
C THR A 209 18.27 7.41 16.24
N PHE A 210 17.07 7.31 16.79
CA PHE A 210 16.43 6.00 17.01
C PHE A 210 16.05 5.31 15.70
N LEU A 211 15.40 6.01 14.79
CA LEU A 211 14.93 5.42 13.56
C LEU A 211 16.10 5.10 12.60
N PRO A 212 17.05 6.01 12.30
CA PRO A 212 18.21 5.67 11.48
C PRO A 212 19.11 4.62 12.15
N GLY A 213 19.28 4.65 13.47
CA GLY A 213 20.03 3.64 14.22
C GLY A 213 19.41 2.25 14.12
N GLY A 214 18.10 2.13 14.36
CA GLY A 214 17.36 0.89 14.19
C GLY A 214 17.40 0.37 12.74
N CYS A 215 17.22 1.26 11.78
CA CYS A 215 17.35 0.95 10.36
C CYS A 215 18.76 0.45 10.00
N ALA A 216 19.81 1.07 10.52
CA ALA A 216 21.19 0.66 10.26
C ALA A 216 21.47 -0.75 10.81
N VAL A 217 21.01 -1.07 12.02
CA VAL A 217 21.13 -2.42 12.60
C VAL A 217 20.37 -3.44 11.75
N LEU A 218 19.12 -3.14 11.36
CA LEU A 218 18.31 -4.02 10.52
C LEU A 218 19.01 -4.29 9.19
N VAL A 219 19.50 -3.25 8.52
CA VAL A 219 20.22 -3.34 7.25
C VAL A 219 21.49 -4.17 7.42
N ALA A 220 22.28 -3.95 8.47
CA ALA A 220 23.52 -4.70 8.71
C ALA A 220 23.26 -6.20 8.92
N VAL A 221 22.24 -6.55 9.72
CA VAL A 221 21.84 -7.95 9.97
C VAL A 221 21.34 -8.61 8.69
N LEU A 222 20.43 -7.96 7.96
CA LEU A 222 19.88 -8.51 6.72
C LEU A 222 20.94 -8.61 5.62
N PHE A 223 21.82 -7.62 5.51
CA PHE A 223 22.93 -7.64 4.56
C PHE A 223 23.89 -8.81 4.83
N GLY A 224 24.29 -8.98 6.11
CA GLY A 224 25.16 -10.09 6.52
C GLY A 224 24.52 -11.46 6.27
N SER A 225 23.25 -11.62 6.60
CA SER A 225 22.51 -12.87 6.37
C SER A 225 22.35 -13.17 4.88
N THR A 226 22.03 -12.17 4.06
CA THR A 226 21.90 -12.32 2.61
C THR A 226 23.23 -12.65 1.95
N ALA A 227 24.31 -11.97 2.34
CA ALA A 227 25.65 -12.24 1.81
C ALA A 227 26.13 -13.67 2.16
N ARG A 228 25.90 -14.15 3.40
CA ARG A 228 26.19 -15.52 3.81
C ARG A 228 25.39 -16.55 3.02
N ARG A 229 24.11 -16.28 2.77
CA ARG A 229 23.23 -17.17 2.01
C ARG A 229 23.65 -17.29 0.55
N LEU A 230 24.18 -16.22 -0.05
CA LEU A 230 24.75 -16.26 -1.39
C LEU A 230 26.04 -17.11 -1.46
N MET A 231 26.83 -17.19 -0.37
CA MET A 231 28.01 -18.07 -0.31
C MET A 231 27.65 -19.57 -0.25
N HIS A 232 26.52 -19.89 0.39
CA HIS A 232 26.05 -21.27 0.57
C HIS A 232 24.62 -21.41 0.06
N PRO A 233 24.43 -21.37 -1.27
CA PRO A 233 23.09 -21.49 -1.84
C PRO A 233 22.55 -22.91 -1.55
N PRO A 234 21.37 -23.04 -0.92
CA PRO A 234 20.81 -24.33 -0.54
C PRO A 234 20.40 -25.20 -1.73
N ASP A 235 20.36 -24.62 -2.92
CA ASP A 235 19.72 -25.23 -4.10
C ASP A 235 20.67 -25.45 -5.30
N VAL A 236 21.97 -25.19 -5.19
CA VAL A 236 22.92 -25.40 -6.30
C VAL A 236 23.20 -26.91 -6.44
N GLY A 237 22.82 -27.50 -7.56
CA GLY A 237 23.01 -28.90 -7.86
C GLY A 237 21.81 -29.82 -7.71
N SER A 238 20.59 -29.26 -7.45
CA SER A 238 19.37 -30.06 -7.31
C SER A 238 18.62 -30.33 -8.62
N GLU A 239 19.09 -29.83 -9.76
CA GLU A 239 18.47 -30.12 -11.07
C GLU A 239 18.54 -31.59 -11.52
N GLY A 240 19.27 -32.43 -10.80
CA GLY A 240 19.35 -33.88 -11.05
C GLY A 240 18.74 -34.78 -10.00
N LYS A 241 18.19 -34.21 -8.91
CA LYS A 241 17.40 -34.98 -7.95
C LYS A 241 15.94 -34.90 -8.34
N GLU A 242 15.57 -35.83 -9.16
CA GLU A 242 14.21 -36.30 -9.33
C GLU A 242 13.43 -36.25 -8.03
N VAL A 243 12.21 -35.73 -8.14
CA VAL A 243 11.10 -36.06 -7.25
C VAL A 243 11.57 -36.32 -5.81
N VAL A 244 11.91 -35.22 -5.11
CA VAL A 244 11.93 -35.32 -3.65
C VAL A 244 10.48 -35.60 -3.26
N ASP A 245 10.31 -36.79 -2.73
CA ASP A 245 9.04 -37.30 -2.23
C ASP A 245 8.50 -36.24 -1.27
N LEU A 246 7.49 -35.50 -1.70
CA LEU A 246 6.85 -34.41 -0.93
C LEU A 246 6.46 -34.91 0.48
N ASP A 247 6.20 -36.21 0.61
CA ASP A 247 5.89 -36.86 1.88
C ASP A 247 7.10 -36.95 2.83
N THR A 248 8.33 -37.01 2.31
CA THR A 248 9.53 -37.01 3.15
C THR A 248 9.98 -35.63 3.60
N GLU A 249 9.79 -34.59 2.79
CA GLU A 249 9.99 -33.19 3.22
C GLU A 249 8.89 -32.73 4.19
N MET A 250 7.64 -33.17 4.00
CA MET A 250 6.56 -32.91 4.94
C MET A 250 6.80 -33.52 6.32
N LYS A 251 7.43 -34.67 6.40
CA LYS A 251 7.78 -35.33 7.69
C LYS A 251 8.93 -34.64 8.43
N LYS A 252 9.78 -33.91 7.74
CA LYS A 252 10.94 -33.19 8.34
C LYS A 252 10.58 -31.80 8.87
N THR A 253 9.45 -31.24 8.45
CA THR A 253 9.02 -29.91 8.90
C THR A 253 8.08 -30.08 10.09
N VAL A 254 8.59 -29.86 11.29
CA VAL A 254 7.76 -29.73 12.51
C VAL A 254 6.95 -28.45 12.35
N GLY A 255 5.73 -28.57 11.87
CA GLY A 255 4.81 -27.47 11.65
C GLY A 255 3.56 -27.92 10.90
N MET A 256 2.54 -27.09 10.89
CA MET A 256 1.24 -27.34 10.29
C MET A 256 1.37 -27.91 8.87
N VAL A 257 1.00 -29.18 8.69
CA VAL A 257 1.00 -29.86 7.40
C VAL A 257 -0.24 -29.44 6.63
N ILE A 258 -0.05 -28.80 5.47
CA ILE A 258 -1.19 -28.49 4.57
C ILE A 258 -1.61 -29.79 3.90
N LYS A 259 -2.79 -30.29 4.28
CA LYS A 259 -3.44 -31.41 3.63
C LYS A 259 -4.46 -30.84 2.66
N GLY A 260 -4.23 -30.98 1.35
CA GLY A 260 -5.12 -30.44 0.31
C GLY A 260 -6.57 -30.91 0.37
N ASP A 261 -6.87 -31.91 1.19
CA ASP A 261 -8.21 -32.48 1.39
C ASP A 261 -8.96 -31.86 2.59
N GLN A 262 -8.29 -31.10 3.46
CA GLN A 262 -8.90 -30.52 4.67
C GLN A 262 -9.12 -29.02 4.54
N PHE A 263 -10.21 -28.53 5.14
CA PHE A 263 -10.43 -27.10 5.32
C PHE A 263 -9.49 -26.58 6.45
N PRO A 264 -8.81 -25.43 6.31
CA PRO A 264 -8.89 -24.41 5.24
C PRO A 264 -7.94 -24.65 4.05
N ASP A 265 -7.10 -25.67 4.08
CA ASP A 265 -6.03 -25.91 3.09
C ASP A 265 -6.57 -26.10 1.66
N LYS A 266 -7.78 -26.68 1.54
CA LYS A 266 -8.50 -26.82 0.27
C LYS A 266 -8.80 -25.49 -0.44
N LEU A 267 -8.84 -24.37 0.30
CA LEU A 267 -9.03 -23.03 -0.28
C LEU A 267 -7.80 -22.56 -1.06
N PHE A 268 -6.62 -22.99 -0.65
CA PHE A 268 -5.34 -22.55 -1.23
C PHE A 268 -4.84 -23.51 -2.31
N ALA A 269 -4.88 -24.80 -2.06
CA ALA A 269 -4.39 -25.81 -2.99
C ALA A 269 -5.51 -26.82 -3.24
N PRO A 270 -6.00 -26.94 -4.49
CA PRO A 270 -6.92 -28.03 -4.83
C PRO A 270 -6.17 -29.37 -4.65
N ALA A 271 -6.91 -30.37 -4.13
CA ALA A 271 -6.38 -31.72 -3.99
C ALA A 271 -5.79 -32.22 -5.31
N LYS A 272 -4.70 -33.00 -5.24
CA LYS A 272 -4.16 -33.71 -6.41
C LYS A 272 -5.29 -34.54 -7.00
N ARG A 273 -5.62 -34.30 -8.24
CA ARG A 273 -6.67 -35.01 -8.97
C ARG A 273 -5.99 -35.97 -9.91
N ASP A 274 -6.29 -37.24 -9.76
CA ASP A 274 -5.82 -38.28 -10.70
C ASP A 274 -6.80 -38.43 -11.87
N ASP A 275 -8.00 -37.88 -11.75
CA ASP A 275 -9.04 -37.91 -12.76
C ASP A 275 -8.86 -36.82 -13.83
N LEU A 276 -9.33 -37.10 -15.03
CA LEU A 276 -9.41 -36.15 -16.14
C LEU A 276 -10.28 -34.93 -15.73
N MET A 277 -9.97 -33.80 -16.33
CA MET A 277 -10.72 -32.56 -16.09
C MET A 277 -12.18 -32.74 -16.57
N PRO A 278 -13.19 -32.31 -15.78
CA PRO A 278 -14.58 -32.40 -16.21
C PRO A 278 -14.83 -31.54 -17.45
N ASP A 279 -15.70 -32.04 -18.33
CA ASP A 279 -16.12 -31.31 -19.52
C ASP A 279 -16.73 -29.96 -19.14
N GLY A 280 -16.28 -28.89 -19.81
CA GLY A 280 -16.73 -27.51 -19.57
C GLY A 280 -15.94 -26.74 -18.50
N ALA A 281 -15.00 -27.33 -17.78
CA ALA A 281 -14.11 -26.61 -16.88
C ALA A 281 -13.09 -25.77 -17.67
N ASN A 282 -12.71 -24.61 -17.11
CA ASN A 282 -11.72 -23.74 -17.75
C ASN A 282 -10.30 -24.31 -17.55
N PRO A 283 -9.62 -24.78 -18.62
CA PRO A 283 -8.31 -25.42 -18.51
C PRO A 283 -7.21 -24.45 -18.04
N VAL A 284 -7.33 -23.16 -18.37
CA VAL A 284 -6.38 -22.14 -17.92
C VAL A 284 -6.48 -21.91 -16.43
N TYR A 285 -7.73 -21.85 -15.89
CA TYR A 285 -7.93 -21.72 -14.46
C TYR A 285 -7.35 -22.93 -13.69
N ASP A 286 -7.58 -24.15 -14.17
CA ASP A 286 -7.04 -25.36 -13.52
C ASP A 286 -5.51 -25.40 -13.58
N LYS A 287 -4.91 -25.04 -14.73
CA LYS A 287 -3.44 -24.87 -14.88
C LYS A 287 -2.88 -23.86 -13.87
N GLU A 288 -3.50 -22.68 -13.78
CA GLU A 288 -3.03 -21.61 -12.88
C GLU A 288 -3.14 -22.03 -11.41
N MET A 289 -4.21 -22.74 -11.04
CA MET A 289 -4.40 -23.23 -9.67
C MET A 289 -3.44 -24.36 -9.28
N ARG A 290 -3.01 -25.18 -10.24
CA ARG A 290 -2.03 -26.26 -10.03
C ARG A 290 -0.58 -25.81 -10.27
N SER A 291 -0.40 -24.58 -10.77
CA SER A 291 0.95 -24.07 -11.00
C SER A 291 1.75 -24.04 -9.69
N GLU A 292 3.07 -24.12 -9.82
CA GLU A 292 4.03 -24.17 -8.71
C GLU A 292 3.93 -23.04 -7.67
N LEU A 293 3.13 -21.97 -7.92
CA LEU A 293 2.81 -20.94 -6.93
C LEU A 293 2.21 -21.54 -5.66
N PHE A 294 1.44 -22.61 -5.80
CA PHE A 294 0.80 -23.29 -4.68
C PHE A 294 1.62 -24.48 -4.15
N SER A 295 2.40 -25.17 -5.01
CA SER A 295 3.20 -26.33 -4.58
C SER A 295 4.46 -25.94 -3.81
N GLN A 296 5.15 -24.85 -4.20
CA GLN A 296 6.31 -24.32 -3.49
C GLN A 296 5.99 -23.11 -2.59
N GLY A 297 4.79 -22.56 -2.71
CA GLY A 297 4.31 -21.40 -1.97
C GLY A 297 3.86 -21.68 -0.54
N THR A 298 3.94 -22.92 -0.06
CA THR A 298 3.50 -23.28 1.30
C THR A 298 4.20 -22.45 2.38
N LEU A 299 5.48 -22.22 2.24
CA LEU A 299 6.26 -21.40 3.17
C LEU A 299 5.83 -19.93 3.10
N MET A 300 5.65 -19.40 1.88
CA MET A 300 5.16 -18.03 1.68
C MET A 300 3.77 -17.84 2.30
N LEU A 301 2.82 -18.72 1.95
CA LEU A 301 1.45 -18.64 2.47
C LEU A 301 1.42 -18.75 3.99
N ARG A 302 2.20 -19.65 4.58
CA ARG A 302 2.32 -19.76 6.05
C ARG A 302 2.81 -18.46 6.68
N ILE A 303 3.90 -17.89 6.18
CA ILE A 303 4.44 -16.63 6.69
C ILE A 303 3.39 -15.52 6.56
N VAL A 304 2.74 -15.40 5.38
CA VAL A 304 1.70 -14.39 5.15
C VAL A 304 0.55 -14.54 6.14
N ILE A 305 0.01 -15.74 6.30
CA ILE A 305 -1.10 -16.00 7.22
C ILE A 305 -0.66 -15.75 8.66
N GLN A 306 0.48 -16.28 9.09
CA GLN A 306 0.94 -16.13 10.47
C GLN A 306 1.18 -14.67 10.84
N VAL A 307 1.88 -13.91 9.99
CA VAL A 307 2.18 -12.50 10.29
C VAL A 307 0.91 -11.65 10.19
N SER A 308 0.06 -11.88 9.20
CA SER A 308 -1.20 -11.12 9.07
C SER A 308 -2.16 -11.38 10.23
N MET A 309 -2.29 -12.63 10.68
CA MET A 309 -3.12 -12.98 11.84
C MET A 309 -2.52 -12.44 13.15
N PHE A 310 -1.20 -12.55 13.33
CA PHE A 310 -0.52 -12.00 14.51
C PHE A 310 -0.74 -10.49 14.65
N LEU A 311 -0.78 -9.76 13.53
CA LEU A 311 -1.03 -8.32 13.54
C LEU A 311 -2.54 -8.00 13.64
N ALA A 312 -3.39 -8.79 13.01
CA ALA A 312 -4.83 -8.57 12.99
C ALA A 312 -5.49 -8.73 14.38
N ILE A 313 -5.02 -9.69 15.19
CA ILE A 313 -5.61 -9.97 16.51
C ILE A 313 -5.49 -8.77 17.47
N PRO A 314 -4.30 -8.17 17.72
CA PRO A 314 -4.21 -7.01 18.59
C PRO A 314 -4.92 -5.77 18.00
N LEU A 315 -4.85 -5.56 16.68
CA LEU A 315 -5.58 -4.47 16.04
C LEU A 315 -7.09 -4.64 16.18
N MET A 316 -7.60 -5.86 16.03
CA MET A 316 -9.00 -6.18 16.29
C MET A 316 -9.39 -5.81 17.73
N GLY A 317 -8.59 -6.25 18.72
CA GLY A 317 -8.83 -5.94 20.12
C GLY A 317 -8.96 -4.45 20.37
N VAL A 318 -8.03 -3.66 19.83
CA VAL A 318 -8.01 -2.21 19.98
C VAL A 318 -9.19 -1.55 19.26
N PHE A 319 -9.36 -1.81 17.96
CA PHE A 319 -10.29 -1.05 17.13
C PHE A 319 -11.75 -1.52 17.20
N PHE A 320 -12.04 -2.75 17.64
CA PHE A 320 -13.43 -3.21 17.75
C PHE A 320 -13.94 -3.30 19.17
N TYR A 321 -13.05 -3.51 20.16
CA TYR A 321 -13.49 -3.71 21.56
C TYR A 321 -13.14 -2.53 22.46
N VAL A 322 -11.95 -1.93 22.33
CA VAL A 322 -11.53 -0.81 23.18
C VAL A 322 -12.06 0.52 22.64
N TRP A 323 -11.91 0.74 21.31
CA TRP A 323 -12.37 1.95 20.62
C TRP A 323 -13.28 1.63 19.44
N PRO A 324 -14.55 1.26 19.69
CA PRO A 324 -15.46 0.84 18.61
C PRO A 324 -15.67 1.88 17.50
N ASP A 325 -15.55 3.16 17.83
CA ASP A 325 -15.64 4.28 16.88
C ASP A 325 -14.51 4.29 15.86
N MET A 326 -13.38 3.64 16.19
CA MET A 326 -12.21 3.55 15.34
C MET A 326 -12.22 2.32 14.40
N ALA A 327 -13.34 1.59 14.33
CA ALA A 327 -13.51 0.46 13.40
C ALA A 327 -13.15 0.79 11.93
N PRO A 328 -13.46 1.99 11.37
CA PRO A 328 -13.05 2.36 10.02
C PRO A 328 -11.54 2.26 9.78
N TRP A 329 -10.71 2.48 10.80
CA TRP A 329 -9.25 2.36 10.69
C TRP A 329 -8.80 0.91 10.49
N TYR A 330 -9.45 -0.04 11.18
CA TYR A 330 -9.18 -1.46 10.94
C TYR A 330 -9.55 -1.87 9.51
N ILE A 331 -10.71 -1.42 9.02
CA ILE A 331 -11.15 -1.70 7.65
C ILE A 331 -10.18 -1.08 6.64
N SER A 332 -9.71 0.15 6.91
CA SER A 332 -8.69 0.81 6.09
C SER A 332 -7.37 0.03 6.06
N TYR A 333 -6.96 -0.57 7.20
CA TYR A 333 -5.81 -1.48 7.26
C TYR A 333 -6.01 -2.72 6.36
N VAL A 334 -7.18 -3.34 6.37
CA VAL A 334 -7.49 -4.50 5.50
C VAL A 334 -7.43 -4.12 4.02
N VAL A 335 -7.98 -2.96 3.64
CA VAL A 335 -7.90 -2.44 2.27
C VAL A 335 -6.46 -2.12 1.90
N LEU A 336 -5.68 -1.51 2.79
CA LEU A 336 -4.26 -1.22 2.55
C LEU A 336 -3.44 -2.51 2.33
N PHE A 337 -3.70 -3.55 3.13
CA PHE A 337 -3.10 -4.87 2.91
C PHE A 337 -3.43 -5.41 1.51
N ASN A 338 -4.70 -5.31 1.10
CA ASN A 338 -5.11 -5.75 -0.23
C ASN A 338 -4.45 -4.92 -1.34
N VAL A 339 -4.32 -3.60 -1.18
CA VAL A 339 -3.61 -2.72 -2.13
C VAL A 339 -2.16 -3.16 -2.33
N LEU A 340 -1.49 -3.63 -1.27
CA LEU A 340 -0.11 -4.09 -1.34
C LEU A 340 0.01 -5.50 -1.93
N VAL A 341 -0.85 -6.42 -1.52
CA VAL A 341 -0.73 -7.85 -1.84
C VAL A 341 -1.52 -8.23 -3.09
N GLY A 342 -2.70 -7.64 -3.30
CA GLY A 342 -3.62 -7.99 -4.40
C GLY A 342 -2.99 -7.88 -5.80
N PRO A 343 -2.37 -6.75 -6.16
CA PRO A 343 -1.79 -6.56 -7.48
C PRO A 343 -0.67 -7.56 -7.82
N VAL A 344 0.06 -8.05 -6.81
CA VAL A 344 1.19 -8.98 -7.00
C VAL A 344 0.73 -10.26 -7.71
N PHE A 345 -0.45 -10.78 -7.34
CA PHE A 345 -1.00 -12.01 -7.92
C PHE A 345 -1.66 -11.87 -9.28
N SER A 346 -1.97 -10.65 -9.70
CA SER A 346 -2.66 -10.40 -10.98
C SER A 346 -1.76 -9.74 -12.02
N ALA A 347 -0.75 -8.97 -11.60
CA ALA A 347 0.12 -8.21 -12.50
C ALA A 347 1.11 -9.07 -13.31
N ASP A 348 1.41 -10.28 -12.85
CA ASP A 348 2.34 -11.22 -13.54
C ASP A 348 1.65 -12.19 -14.49
N ARG A 349 0.31 -12.30 -14.44
CA ARG A 349 -0.44 -13.39 -15.11
C ARG A 349 -0.28 -13.48 -16.62
N VAL A 350 -0.15 -12.34 -17.30
CA VAL A 350 0.06 -12.31 -18.76
C VAL A 350 1.51 -11.98 -19.09
N THR A 351 2.12 -11.08 -18.31
CA THR A 351 3.51 -10.69 -18.53
C THR A 351 4.50 -11.84 -18.32
N SER A 352 4.28 -12.71 -17.34
CA SER A 352 5.15 -13.87 -17.09
C SER A 352 5.14 -14.88 -18.25
N GLU A 353 3.95 -15.14 -18.84
CA GLU A 353 3.85 -15.98 -20.02
C GLU A 353 4.53 -15.34 -21.24
N ARG A 354 4.47 -14.01 -21.32
CA ARG A 354 5.14 -13.26 -22.38
C ARG A 354 6.66 -13.24 -22.20
N GLU A 355 7.15 -13.09 -20.98
CA GLU A 355 8.59 -13.15 -20.68
C GLU A 355 9.19 -14.54 -20.88
N ARG A 356 8.37 -15.60 -20.76
CA ARG A 356 8.74 -17.00 -21.01
C ARG A 356 8.50 -17.45 -22.45
N GLU A 357 7.97 -16.58 -23.31
CA GLU A 357 7.62 -16.90 -24.70
C GLU A 357 6.58 -18.04 -24.84
N THR A 358 5.80 -18.31 -23.78
CA THR A 358 4.77 -19.37 -23.76
C THR A 358 3.38 -18.87 -24.13
N LEU A 359 3.20 -17.55 -24.24
CA LEU A 359 1.90 -16.97 -24.55
C LEU A 359 1.44 -17.32 -25.97
N GLU A 360 2.35 -17.33 -26.93
CA GLU A 360 2.05 -17.70 -28.32
C GLU A 360 1.57 -19.15 -28.40
N LEU A 361 2.21 -20.08 -27.67
CA LEU A 361 1.77 -21.47 -27.56
C LEU A 361 0.33 -21.57 -27.00
N MET A 362 0.00 -20.73 -26.00
CA MET A 362 -1.35 -20.73 -25.43
C MET A 362 -2.39 -20.21 -26.44
N LEU A 363 -2.02 -19.24 -27.27
CA LEU A 363 -2.90 -18.67 -28.29
C LEU A 363 -3.12 -19.61 -29.50
N THR A 364 -2.24 -20.59 -29.74
CA THR A 364 -2.41 -21.63 -30.77
C THR A 364 -3.33 -22.76 -30.31
N THR A 365 -3.71 -22.79 -29.02
CA THR A 365 -4.67 -23.78 -28.52
C THR A 365 -6.12 -23.43 -28.92
N THR A 366 -7.02 -24.39 -28.80
CA THR A 366 -8.47 -24.22 -29.06
C THR A 366 -9.20 -23.40 -27.99
N VAL A 367 -8.48 -22.90 -26.98
CA VAL A 367 -9.06 -22.13 -25.85
C VAL A 367 -9.39 -20.70 -26.32
N SER A 368 -10.61 -20.24 -26.04
CA SER A 368 -11.01 -18.89 -26.42
C SER A 368 -10.26 -17.81 -25.61
N PRO A 369 -9.97 -16.62 -26.20
CA PRO A 369 -9.34 -15.51 -25.48
C PRO A 369 -10.06 -15.13 -24.18
N ALA A 370 -11.38 -15.16 -24.19
CA ALA A 370 -12.19 -14.90 -23.01
C ALA A 370 -11.96 -15.95 -21.90
N GLN A 371 -11.87 -17.24 -22.24
CA GLN A 371 -11.54 -18.29 -21.26
C GLN A 371 -10.15 -18.10 -20.66
N ILE A 372 -9.18 -17.65 -21.45
CA ILE A 372 -7.81 -17.34 -20.97
C ILE A 372 -7.87 -16.19 -19.96
N LEU A 373 -8.54 -15.09 -20.30
CA LEU A 373 -8.63 -13.91 -19.45
C LEU A 373 -9.38 -14.19 -18.14
N TRP A 374 -10.55 -14.81 -18.23
CA TRP A 374 -11.33 -15.16 -17.05
C TRP A 374 -10.60 -16.17 -16.16
N GLY A 375 -9.95 -17.17 -16.74
CA GLY A 375 -9.15 -18.15 -15.99
C GLY A 375 -8.03 -17.47 -15.20
N LYS A 376 -7.30 -16.55 -15.81
CA LYS A 376 -6.22 -15.79 -15.17
C LYS A 376 -6.73 -14.80 -14.12
N LEU A 377 -7.83 -14.08 -14.39
CA LEU A 377 -8.45 -13.16 -13.45
C LEU A 377 -8.93 -13.89 -12.19
N PHE A 378 -9.72 -14.97 -12.36
CA PHE A 378 -10.25 -15.71 -11.22
C PHE A 378 -9.16 -16.38 -10.39
N ALA A 379 -8.09 -16.86 -11.00
CA ALA A 379 -6.96 -17.42 -10.28
C ALA A 379 -6.25 -16.36 -9.41
N GLY A 380 -5.99 -15.17 -9.95
CA GLY A 380 -5.40 -14.06 -9.20
C GLY A 380 -6.31 -13.55 -8.10
N LEU A 381 -7.59 -13.32 -8.42
CA LEU A 381 -8.61 -12.84 -7.48
C LEU A 381 -8.83 -13.83 -6.32
N ARG A 382 -8.87 -15.13 -6.59
CA ARG A 382 -9.03 -16.16 -5.55
C ARG A 382 -7.93 -16.09 -4.52
N VAL A 383 -6.66 -15.99 -4.93
CA VAL A 383 -5.53 -15.90 -3.99
C VAL A 383 -5.63 -14.62 -3.16
N SER A 384 -5.80 -13.48 -3.82
CA SER A 384 -5.92 -12.19 -3.15
C SER A 384 -7.11 -12.16 -2.19
N SER A 385 -8.29 -12.65 -2.60
CA SER A 385 -9.50 -12.66 -1.77
C SER A 385 -9.38 -13.61 -0.57
N VAL A 386 -8.76 -14.78 -0.73
CA VAL A 386 -8.52 -15.70 0.38
C VAL A 386 -7.57 -15.11 1.40
N LEU A 387 -6.46 -14.51 0.98
CA LEU A 387 -5.53 -13.83 1.91
C LEU A 387 -6.21 -12.67 2.64
N THR A 388 -7.01 -11.88 1.93
CA THR A 388 -7.76 -10.77 2.54
C THR A 388 -8.86 -11.28 3.48
N SER A 389 -9.50 -12.41 3.19
CA SER A 389 -10.56 -12.98 4.03
C SER A 389 -10.09 -13.35 5.44
N PHE A 390 -8.81 -13.73 5.59
CA PHE A 390 -8.21 -13.95 6.93
C PHE A 390 -8.13 -12.66 7.76
N LEU A 391 -8.14 -11.51 7.15
CA LEU A 391 -8.17 -10.22 7.83
C LEU A 391 -9.59 -9.68 7.98
N VAL A 392 -10.56 -10.19 7.21
CA VAL A 392 -11.97 -9.74 7.27
C VAL A 392 -12.75 -10.45 8.39
N TRP A 393 -12.36 -11.68 8.78
CA TRP A 393 -13.11 -12.46 9.79
C TRP A 393 -13.37 -11.73 11.12
N PRO A 394 -12.51 -10.80 11.61
CA PRO A 394 -12.83 -10.04 12.82
C PRO A 394 -14.08 -9.16 12.70
N VAL A 395 -14.41 -8.71 11.48
CA VAL A 395 -15.57 -7.83 11.23
C VAL A 395 -16.90 -8.53 11.56
N PRO A 396 -17.22 -9.71 10.98
CA PRO A 396 -18.42 -10.44 11.36
C PRO A 396 -18.38 -10.92 12.82
N LEU A 397 -17.21 -11.24 13.36
CA LEU A 397 -17.07 -11.63 14.76
C LEU A 397 -17.41 -10.46 15.69
N ALA A 398 -16.89 -9.27 15.43
CA ALA A 398 -17.23 -8.08 16.18
C ALA A 398 -18.71 -7.71 16.07
N ALA A 399 -19.28 -7.81 14.88
CA ALA A 399 -20.71 -7.58 14.66
C ALA A 399 -21.60 -8.54 15.47
N LEU A 400 -21.12 -9.76 15.77
CA LEU A 400 -21.85 -10.76 16.55
C LEU A 400 -21.66 -10.58 18.05
N MET A 401 -20.44 -10.22 18.51
CA MET A 401 -20.07 -10.24 19.92
C MET A 401 -20.24 -8.88 20.61
N VAL A 402 -20.15 -7.78 19.88
CA VAL A 402 -20.19 -6.42 20.46
C VAL A 402 -21.56 -5.78 20.20
N GLY A 403 -22.32 -5.55 21.27
CA GLY A 403 -23.67 -4.98 21.20
C GLY A 403 -23.76 -3.62 20.50
N TYR A 404 -22.68 -2.84 20.52
CA TYR A 404 -22.54 -1.59 19.80
C TYR A 404 -22.81 -1.71 18.29
N TYR A 405 -22.41 -2.82 17.67
CA TYR A 405 -22.58 -3.04 16.23
C TYR A 405 -23.94 -3.61 15.83
N TRP A 406 -24.78 -4.01 16.79
CA TRP A 406 -26.11 -4.55 16.46
C TRP A 406 -27.02 -3.53 15.78
N GLY A 407 -26.91 -2.25 16.20
CA GLY A 407 -27.60 -1.15 15.51
C GLY A 407 -26.96 -0.78 14.16
N ASN A 408 -25.74 -1.24 13.89
CA ASN A 408 -24.90 -0.86 12.75
C ASN A 408 -24.60 -2.01 11.78
N LEU A 409 -25.41 -3.09 11.79
CA LEU A 409 -25.18 -4.26 10.93
C LEU A 409 -25.13 -3.91 9.44
N GLY A 410 -25.93 -2.93 9.00
CA GLY A 410 -25.87 -2.40 7.64
C GLY A 410 -24.51 -1.82 7.28
N THR A 411 -23.94 -1.02 8.17
CA THR A 411 -22.58 -0.43 8.00
C THR A 411 -21.51 -1.52 7.97
N MET A 412 -21.60 -2.53 8.85
CA MET A 412 -20.68 -3.67 8.86
C MET A 412 -20.73 -4.46 7.56
N LEU A 413 -21.92 -4.69 7.01
CA LEU A 413 -22.07 -5.32 5.70
C LEU A 413 -21.45 -4.47 4.58
N CYS A 414 -21.68 -3.15 4.62
CA CYS A 414 -21.08 -2.23 3.64
C CYS A 414 -19.55 -2.25 3.69
N TYR A 415 -18.92 -2.37 4.86
CA TYR A 415 -17.48 -2.53 4.97
C TYR A 415 -16.98 -3.78 4.24
N VAL A 416 -17.65 -4.91 4.39
CA VAL A 416 -17.30 -6.13 3.67
C VAL A 416 -17.45 -5.94 2.15
N ILE A 417 -18.49 -5.24 1.71
CA ILE A 417 -18.71 -4.91 0.29
C ILE A 417 -17.60 -4.02 -0.24
N VAL A 418 -17.20 -2.97 0.51
CA VAL A 418 -16.08 -2.09 0.11
C VAL A 418 -14.79 -2.89 -0.07
N ILE A 419 -14.47 -3.78 0.87
CA ILE A 419 -13.28 -4.64 0.78
C ILE A 419 -13.36 -5.54 -0.46
N ALA A 420 -14.50 -6.17 -0.72
CA ALA A 420 -14.69 -7.05 -1.88
C ALA A 420 -14.54 -6.27 -3.21
N LEU A 421 -15.12 -5.07 -3.30
CA LEU A 421 -14.97 -4.20 -4.46
C LEU A 421 -13.52 -3.71 -4.64
N ALA A 422 -12.83 -3.40 -3.55
CA ALA A 422 -11.41 -3.03 -3.60
C ALA A 422 -10.56 -4.21 -4.10
N CYS A 423 -10.80 -5.45 -3.63
CA CYS A 423 -10.12 -6.65 -4.11
C CYS A 423 -10.34 -6.86 -5.62
N LEU A 424 -11.57 -6.69 -6.09
CA LEU A 424 -11.89 -6.80 -7.52
C LEU A 424 -11.16 -5.74 -8.33
N THR A 425 -11.20 -4.49 -7.88
CA THR A 425 -10.57 -3.38 -8.60
C THR A 425 -9.06 -3.52 -8.67
N THR A 426 -8.40 -3.90 -7.57
CA THR A 426 -6.94 -4.14 -7.56
C THR A 426 -6.55 -5.26 -8.51
N ALA A 427 -7.32 -6.36 -8.56
CA ALA A 427 -7.07 -7.48 -9.46
C ALA A 427 -7.26 -7.10 -10.93
N VAL A 428 -8.35 -6.39 -11.27
CA VAL A 428 -8.65 -5.97 -12.65
C VAL A 428 -7.64 -4.95 -13.16
N VAL A 429 -7.28 -3.93 -12.35
CA VAL A 429 -6.26 -2.93 -12.71
C VAL A 429 -4.91 -3.61 -12.92
N ALA A 430 -4.52 -4.53 -12.05
CA ALA A 430 -3.26 -5.25 -12.18
C ALA A 430 -3.23 -6.15 -13.43
N LEU A 431 -4.33 -6.86 -13.73
CA LEU A 431 -4.46 -7.64 -14.95
C LEU A 431 -4.42 -6.74 -16.21
N PHE A 432 -5.09 -5.59 -16.19
CA PHE A 432 -5.02 -4.61 -17.27
C PHE A 432 -3.58 -4.17 -17.54
N CYS A 433 -2.83 -3.82 -16.50
CA CYS A 433 -1.42 -3.50 -16.64
C CYS A 433 -0.60 -4.68 -17.20
N SER A 434 -0.91 -5.91 -16.76
CA SER A 434 -0.26 -7.13 -17.26
C SER A 434 -0.48 -7.35 -18.76
N VAL A 435 -1.65 -7.01 -19.27
CA VAL A 435 -1.96 -7.10 -20.72
C VAL A 435 -1.23 -6.01 -21.52
N VAL A 436 -1.14 -4.79 -20.98
CA VAL A 436 -0.55 -3.64 -21.68
C VAL A 436 0.98 -3.72 -21.75
N PHE A 437 1.63 -4.08 -20.65
CA PHE A 437 3.09 -4.07 -20.54
C PHE A 437 3.71 -5.43 -20.90
N ARG A 438 5.00 -5.39 -21.31
CA ARG A 438 5.75 -6.59 -21.69
C ARG A 438 6.58 -7.18 -20.54
N LYS A 439 6.92 -6.38 -19.52
CA LYS A 439 7.75 -6.79 -18.39
C LYS A 439 6.95 -6.78 -17.11
N THR A 440 7.07 -7.85 -16.33
CA THR A 440 6.33 -8.04 -15.06
C THR A 440 6.61 -6.92 -14.06
N VAL A 441 7.86 -6.47 -13.93
CA VAL A 441 8.24 -5.39 -13.02
C VAL A 441 7.54 -4.07 -13.40
N ILE A 442 7.51 -3.74 -14.70
CA ILE A 442 6.86 -2.50 -15.17
C ILE A 442 5.34 -2.58 -15.00
N SER A 443 4.75 -3.74 -15.29
CA SER A 443 3.32 -3.99 -15.07
C SER A 443 2.94 -3.75 -13.62
N LEU A 444 3.67 -4.35 -12.69
CA LEU A 444 3.41 -4.25 -11.26
C LEU A 444 3.56 -2.81 -10.75
N MET A 445 4.64 -2.12 -11.13
CA MET A 445 4.86 -0.73 -10.74
C MET A 445 3.77 0.21 -11.24
N THR A 446 3.37 0.03 -12.52
CA THR A 446 2.31 0.84 -13.08
C THR A 446 0.96 0.52 -12.41
N ALA A 447 0.70 -0.74 -12.09
CA ALA A 447 -0.48 -1.15 -11.35
C ALA A 447 -0.52 -0.46 -9.96
N TYR A 448 0.58 -0.47 -9.22
CA TYR A 448 0.66 0.24 -7.93
C TYR A 448 0.46 1.74 -8.08
N LEU A 449 1.07 2.37 -9.09
CA LEU A 449 0.90 3.80 -9.32
C LEU A 449 -0.57 4.14 -9.61
N VAL A 450 -1.23 3.37 -10.46
CA VAL A 450 -2.65 3.57 -10.81
C VAL A 450 -3.53 3.36 -9.58
N ILE A 451 -3.33 2.29 -8.82
CA ILE A 451 -4.12 1.97 -7.62
C ILE A 451 -3.90 3.03 -6.53
N LEU A 452 -2.65 3.47 -6.31
CA LEU A 452 -2.33 4.53 -5.35
C LEU A 452 -3.02 5.84 -5.75
N THR A 453 -2.92 6.21 -7.03
CA THR A 453 -3.58 7.42 -7.54
C THR A 453 -5.11 7.31 -7.39
N LEU A 454 -5.69 6.16 -7.69
CA LEU A 454 -7.13 5.96 -7.61
C LEU A 454 -7.65 5.96 -6.17
N PHE A 455 -6.93 5.32 -5.24
CA PHE A 455 -7.41 5.09 -3.87
C PHE A 455 -6.94 6.14 -2.87
N MET A 456 -5.69 6.63 -2.98
CA MET A 456 -5.10 7.54 -2.01
C MET A 456 -5.20 9.02 -2.41
N LEU A 457 -5.16 9.34 -3.71
CA LEU A 457 -5.23 10.73 -4.15
C LEU A 457 -6.54 11.43 -3.77
N PRO A 458 -7.74 10.81 -3.92
CA PRO A 458 -8.98 11.47 -3.57
C PRO A 458 -9.09 11.89 -2.08
N PRO A 459 -8.83 11.01 -1.09
CA PRO A 459 -8.84 11.43 0.31
C PRO A 459 -7.73 12.44 0.63
N ALA A 460 -6.56 12.35 -0.01
CA ALA A 460 -5.49 13.33 0.17
C ALA A 460 -5.90 14.72 -0.37
N VAL A 461 -6.56 14.76 -1.53
CA VAL A 461 -7.11 16.02 -2.09
C VAL A 461 -8.21 16.58 -1.19
N ASN A 462 -9.11 15.75 -0.67
CA ASN A 462 -10.14 16.20 0.28
C ASN A 462 -9.50 16.80 1.53
N TYR A 463 -8.57 16.09 2.15
CA TYR A 463 -7.85 16.60 3.32
C TYR A 463 -7.12 17.92 3.02
N PHE A 464 -6.47 18.01 1.87
CA PHE A 464 -5.76 19.21 1.44
C PHE A 464 -6.73 20.40 1.23
N VAL A 465 -7.84 20.18 0.54
CA VAL A 465 -8.84 21.23 0.28
C VAL A 465 -9.51 21.70 1.57
N ASP A 466 -9.85 20.76 2.47
CA ASP A 466 -10.49 21.09 3.75
C ASP A 466 -9.57 21.93 4.64
N ASN A 467 -8.27 21.60 4.72
CA ASN A 467 -7.34 22.27 5.62
C ASN A 467 -6.70 23.54 5.02
N PHE A 468 -6.36 23.53 3.73
CA PHE A 468 -5.56 24.61 3.11
C PHE A 468 -6.38 25.54 2.22
N VAL A 469 -7.48 25.07 1.62
CA VAL A 469 -8.29 25.89 0.72
C VAL A 469 -9.52 26.48 1.43
N VAL A 470 -10.17 25.70 2.26
CA VAL A 470 -11.41 26.10 2.96
C VAL A 470 -11.13 26.54 4.40
N GLY A 471 -10.26 25.81 5.10
CA GLY A 471 -9.95 26.02 6.51
C GLY A 471 -9.59 27.47 6.90
N PRO A 472 -8.80 28.21 6.08
CA PRO A 472 -8.48 29.60 6.36
C PRO A 472 -9.69 30.56 6.35
N TYR A 473 -10.74 30.24 5.59
CA TYR A 473 -11.87 31.12 5.36
C TYR A 473 -13.12 30.77 6.18
N VAL A 474 -13.23 29.52 6.62
CA VAL A 474 -14.38 29.05 7.41
C VAL A 474 -13.94 28.91 8.86
N ALA A 475 -14.65 29.60 9.77
CA ALA A 475 -14.46 29.41 11.19
C ALA A 475 -14.69 27.93 11.52
N GLN A 476 -13.66 27.25 12.00
CA GLN A 476 -13.83 25.91 12.55
C GLN A 476 -14.61 26.08 13.87
N GLU A 477 -15.84 25.57 13.92
CA GLU A 477 -16.51 25.27 15.18
C GLU A 477 -15.76 24.13 15.86
N VAL A 478 -14.59 24.43 16.41
CA VAL A 478 -13.96 23.54 17.37
C VAL A 478 -14.68 23.83 18.66
N VAL A 479 -15.64 23.00 19.00
CA VAL A 479 -16.18 22.94 20.35
C VAL A 479 -15.11 22.25 21.21
N GLU A 480 -14.05 22.96 21.52
CA GLU A 480 -13.22 22.62 22.66
C GLU A 480 -14.09 22.90 23.89
N VAL A 481 -14.52 21.85 24.53
CA VAL A 481 -15.25 21.97 25.79
C VAL A 481 -14.18 22.16 26.86
N GLU A 482 -13.95 23.39 27.28
CA GLU A 482 -13.21 23.67 28.50
C GLU A 482 -14.01 23.10 29.68
N GLU A 483 -13.49 22.09 30.33
CA GLU A 483 -14.00 21.55 31.58
C GLU A 483 -13.60 22.50 32.70
N GLU A 484 -14.48 23.42 33.10
CA GLU A 484 -14.28 24.30 34.25
C GLU A 484 -14.87 23.62 35.49
N ILE A 485 -14.01 23.30 36.45
CA ILE A 485 -14.44 22.76 37.75
C ILE A 485 -15.09 23.93 38.50
N THR A 486 -16.42 23.90 38.61
CA THR A 486 -17.17 24.84 39.46
C THR A 486 -17.71 24.11 40.67
N PHE A 487 -17.73 24.78 41.81
CA PHE A 487 -18.31 24.24 43.05
C PHE A 487 -19.79 24.66 43.10
N ASP A 488 -20.68 23.73 43.41
CA ASP A 488 -22.08 24.02 43.67
C ASP A 488 -22.30 24.71 45.03
N GLU A 489 -23.55 25.10 45.33
CA GLU A 489 -23.91 25.71 46.62
C GLU A 489 -23.59 24.82 47.86
N TYR A 490 -23.31 23.55 47.65
CA TYR A 490 -22.97 22.56 48.68
C TYR A 490 -21.48 22.22 48.71
N GLY A 491 -20.62 22.91 47.89
CA GLY A 491 -19.19 22.70 47.84
C GLY A 491 -18.75 21.42 47.13
N GLN A 492 -19.64 20.80 46.33
CA GLN A 492 -19.28 19.65 45.49
C GLN A 492 -18.73 20.13 44.14
N GLU A 493 -17.67 19.46 43.69
CA GLU A 493 -17.11 19.71 42.34
C GLU A 493 -18.10 19.31 41.26
N VAL A 494 -18.59 20.29 40.49
CA VAL A 494 -19.44 20.09 39.34
C VAL A 494 -18.67 20.51 38.11
N LEU A 495 -18.42 19.55 37.19
CA LEU A 495 -17.85 19.82 35.88
C LEU A 495 -18.89 20.55 35.00
N ARG A 496 -18.71 21.87 34.87
CA ARG A 496 -19.48 22.65 33.88
C ARG A 496 -18.69 22.73 32.57
N THR A 497 -19.31 22.28 31.52
CA THR A 497 -18.81 22.42 30.15
C THR A 497 -19.17 23.81 29.62
N LYS A 498 -18.16 24.65 29.41
CA LYS A 498 -18.33 25.97 28.81
C LYS A 498 -18.01 25.88 27.32
N PRO A 499 -18.96 26.20 26.42
CA PRO A 499 -18.64 26.23 25.00
C PRO A 499 -17.63 27.34 24.73
N THR A 500 -16.47 26.98 24.22
CA THR A 500 -15.46 27.95 23.78
C THR A 500 -16.02 28.71 22.59
N PRO A 501 -15.87 30.04 22.53
CA PRO A 501 -16.35 30.80 21.38
C PRO A 501 -15.70 30.31 20.09
N PRO A 502 -16.45 30.23 18.98
CA PRO A 502 -15.90 29.73 17.71
C PRO A 502 -14.67 30.55 17.32
N ARG A 503 -13.59 29.86 16.96
CA ARG A 503 -12.38 30.50 16.45
C ARG A 503 -12.76 31.36 15.25
N ARG A 504 -12.40 32.66 15.30
CA ARG A 504 -12.60 33.56 14.17
C ARG A 504 -11.85 33.02 12.94
N PRO A 505 -12.43 33.17 11.71
CA PRO A 505 -11.72 32.79 10.50
C PRO A 505 -10.38 33.51 10.43
N ALA A 506 -9.33 32.81 10.06
CA ALA A 506 -7.97 33.34 10.00
C ALA A 506 -7.84 34.48 8.96
N VAL A 507 -8.70 34.47 7.95
CA VAL A 507 -8.74 35.47 6.87
C VAL A 507 -10.17 35.96 6.65
N VAL A 508 -10.35 37.26 6.75
CA VAL A 508 -11.64 37.90 6.33
C VAL A 508 -11.59 38.06 4.81
N ALA A 509 -12.40 37.27 4.10
CA ALA A 509 -12.45 37.27 2.64
C ALA A 509 -13.81 37.66 2.12
N ASP A 510 -13.85 38.17 0.89
CA ASP A 510 -15.09 38.43 0.17
C ASP A 510 -15.93 37.15 0.00
N GLN A 511 -17.25 37.26 0.07
CA GLN A 511 -18.19 36.14 -0.09
C GLN A 511 -17.91 35.34 -1.38
N ALA A 512 -17.48 36.01 -2.44
CA ALA A 512 -17.13 35.36 -3.72
C ALA A 512 -15.91 34.40 -3.62
N VAL A 513 -14.98 34.70 -2.70
CA VAL A 513 -13.80 33.83 -2.46
C VAL A 513 -14.22 32.61 -1.65
N ILE A 514 -15.05 32.81 -0.64
CA ILE A 514 -15.63 31.73 0.19
C ILE A 514 -16.46 30.79 -0.68
N ASP A 515 -17.31 31.32 -1.56
CA ASP A 515 -18.13 30.50 -2.46
C ASP A 515 -17.28 29.67 -3.46
N ARG A 516 -16.17 30.25 -3.93
CA ARG A 516 -15.21 29.50 -4.77
C ARG A 516 -14.55 28.37 -3.98
N ALA A 517 -14.09 28.62 -2.76
CA ALA A 517 -13.49 27.61 -1.90
C ALA A 517 -14.46 26.46 -1.62
N LEU A 518 -15.71 26.78 -1.29
CA LEU A 518 -16.78 25.80 -1.06
C LEU A 518 -17.13 25.01 -2.33
N ASN A 519 -17.06 25.62 -3.51
CA ASN A 519 -17.26 24.90 -4.77
C ASN A 519 -16.10 23.91 -5.03
N VAL A 520 -14.86 24.31 -4.77
CA VAL A 520 -13.69 23.40 -4.86
C VAL A 520 -13.86 22.24 -3.90
N GLN A 521 -14.33 22.50 -2.65
CA GLN A 521 -14.61 21.45 -1.67
C GLN A 521 -15.67 20.46 -2.16
N ARG A 522 -16.75 20.94 -2.78
CA ARG A 522 -17.77 20.05 -3.35
C ARG A 522 -17.19 19.15 -4.44
N VAL A 523 -16.37 19.71 -5.33
CA VAL A 523 -15.68 18.91 -6.38
C VAL A 523 -14.73 17.88 -5.74
N ALA A 524 -13.95 18.27 -4.75
CA ALA A 524 -13.06 17.37 -4.03
C ALA A 524 -13.83 16.21 -3.36
N ARG A 525 -14.96 16.49 -2.72
CA ARG A 525 -15.84 15.45 -2.13
C ARG A 525 -16.39 14.48 -3.17
N VAL A 526 -16.75 14.97 -4.36
CA VAL A 526 -17.19 14.10 -5.47
C VAL A 526 -16.05 13.20 -5.94
N LEU A 527 -14.80 13.69 -5.99
CA LEU A 527 -13.64 12.85 -6.28
C LEU A 527 -13.45 11.75 -5.24
N GLY A 528 -13.85 12.00 -3.98
CA GLY A 528 -13.82 10.99 -2.91
C GLY A 528 -14.58 9.71 -3.22
N VAL A 529 -15.57 9.76 -4.11
CA VAL A 529 -16.32 8.59 -4.59
C VAL A 529 -15.42 7.53 -5.25
N ALA A 530 -14.27 7.89 -5.80
CA ALA A 530 -13.34 6.93 -6.41
C ALA A 530 -12.55 6.10 -5.39
N SER A 531 -12.52 6.51 -4.11
CA SER A 531 -11.66 5.90 -3.10
C SER A 531 -12.41 5.01 -2.11
N PRO A 532 -11.95 3.77 -1.86
CA PRO A 532 -12.49 2.92 -0.81
C PRO A 532 -12.28 3.54 0.58
N PHE A 533 -11.19 4.28 0.80
CA PHE A 533 -10.91 4.94 2.09
C PHE A 533 -11.93 6.02 2.39
N SER A 534 -12.27 6.85 1.41
CA SER A 534 -13.33 7.85 1.57
C SER A 534 -14.70 7.20 1.83
N ALA A 535 -15.00 6.08 1.15
CA ALA A 535 -16.24 5.34 1.37
C ALA A 535 -16.31 4.71 2.77
N ILE A 536 -15.20 4.17 3.29
CA ILE A 536 -15.11 3.58 4.63
C ILE A 536 -15.38 4.64 5.70
N HIS A 537 -14.70 5.78 5.62
CA HIS A 537 -14.83 6.85 6.63
C HIS A 537 -16.13 7.66 6.50
N ALA A 538 -16.83 7.57 5.37
CA ALA A 538 -18.11 8.20 5.15
C ALA A 538 -19.30 7.41 5.72
N LEU A 539 -19.15 6.10 5.97
CA LEU A 539 -20.21 5.25 6.49
C LEU A 539 -20.49 5.59 7.96
N PRO A 540 -21.77 5.84 8.33
CA PRO A 540 -22.11 6.19 9.70
C PRO A 540 -22.00 4.99 10.64
N LEU A 541 -21.47 5.24 11.84
CA LEU A 541 -21.53 4.35 13.00
C LEU A 541 -22.36 5.09 14.06
N SER A 542 -23.61 4.67 14.26
CA SER A 542 -24.53 5.29 15.23
C SER A 542 -24.27 4.78 16.63
N GLY A 543 -24.30 5.67 17.62
CA GLY A 543 -24.17 5.33 19.05
C GLY A 543 -22.82 5.67 19.67
N SER A 544 -21.95 6.43 19.01
CA SER A 544 -20.75 6.94 19.64
C SER A 544 -21.09 7.98 20.71
N GLN A 545 -20.47 7.89 21.89
CA GLN A 545 -20.62 8.94 22.91
C GLN A 545 -20.14 10.32 22.40
N HIS A 546 -19.36 10.34 21.33
CA HIS A 546 -18.97 11.55 20.60
C HIS A 546 -20.15 12.18 19.84
N GLU A 547 -21.19 11.42 19.44
CA GLU A 547 -22.38 11.98 18.79
C GLU A 547 -23.20 12.90 19.70
N ILE A 548 -23.19 12.65 21.00
CA ILE A 548 -23.89 13.50 21.98
C ILE A 548 -23.19 14.87 22.11
N ARG A 549 -21.90 14.96 21.79
CA ARG A 549 -21.11 16.20 21.81
C ARG A 549 -21.12 16.98 20.47
N TYR A 550 -21.57 16.37 19.36
CA TYR A 550 -21.54 16.98 18.03
C TYR A 550 -22.95 17.08 17.41
N ASP A 551 -23.88 17.70 18.12
CA ASP A 551 -25.27 17.83 17.68
C ASP A 551 -25.45 18.72 16.43
N ALA A 552 -24.48 19.53 16.08
CA ALA A 552 -24.52 20.39 14.89
C ALA A 552 -24.13 19.66 13.57
N SER A 553 -23.51 18.47 13.63
CA SER A 553 -23.03 17.75 12.44
C SER A 553 -23.89 16.55 12.03
N THR A 554 -24.91 16.18 12.78
CA THR A 554 -25.79 15.04 12.50
C THR A 554 -26.58 15.18 11.19
N ALA A 555 -26.89 16.40 10.78
CA ALA A 555 -27.49 16.68 9.47
C ALA A 555 -26.57 16.29 8.28
N GLY A 556 -25.24 16.21 8.49
CA GLY A 556 -24.28 15.82 7.47
C GLY A 556 -24.11 14.29 7.31
N ARG A 557 -24.37 13.50 8.37
CA ARG A 557 -24.12 12.04 8.34
C ARG A 557 -25.17 11.25 7.57
N ALA A 558 -26.43 11.65 7.61
CA ALA A 558 -27.49 11.00 6.83
C ALA A 558 -27.24 11.12 5.30
N GLY A 559 -26.49 12.13 4.86
CA GLY A 559 -26.13 12.35 3.47
C GLY A 559 -24.92 11.56 2.97
N ASN A 560 -24.13 10.94 3.85
CA ASN A 560 -22.86 10.32 3.47
C ASN A 560 -22.99 8.93 2.82
N TRP A 561 -24.15 8.29 2.89
CA TRP A 561 -24.45 7.05 2.17
C TRP A 561 -24.27 7.18 0.66
N TRP A 562 -24.43 8.37 0.10
CA TRP A 562 -24.24 8.60 -1.33
C TRP A 562 -22.79 8.36 -1.77
N ILE A 563 -21.79 8.61 -0.89
CA ILE A 563 -20.38 8.36 -1.18
C ILE A 563 -20.15 6.85 -1.35
N PHE A 564 -20.73 6.03 -0.47
CA PHE A 564 -20.66 4.57 -0.58
C PHE A 564 -21.33 4.05 -1.86
N VAL A 565 -22.57 4.50 -2.12
CA VAL A 565 -23.31 4.09 -3.32
C VAL A 565 -22.57 4.56 -4.58
N GLY A 566 -22.09 5.79 -4.58
CA GLY A 566 -21.27 6.33 -5.66
C GLY A 566 -19.99 5.52 -5.87
N TYR A 567 -19.27 5.14 -4.79
CA TYR A 567 -18.11 4.28 -4.86
C TYR A 567 -18.44 2.91 -5.47
N ALA A 568 -19.52 2.28 -5.04
CA ALA A 568 -19.94 0.99 -5.57
C ALA A 568 -20.26 1.05 -7.08
N ILE A 569 -21.02 2.07 -7.50
CA ILE A 569 -21.34 2.29 -8.93
C ILE A 569 -20.06 2.59 -9.72
N PHE A 570 -19.23 3.53 -9.24
CA PHE A 570 -18.00 3.91 -9.91
C PHE A 570 -17.07 2.72 -10.11
N THR A 571 -16.84 1.91 -9.07
CA THR A 571 -15.95 0.74 -9.14
C THR A 571 -16.50 -0.33 -10.07
N LEU A 572 -17.80 -0.61 -10.08
CA LEU A 572 -18.42 -1.58 -10.99
C LEU A 572 -18.31 -1.11 -12.45
N VAL A 573 -18.58 0.17 -12.72
CA VAL A 573 -18.43 0.74 -14.08
C VAL A 573 -16.97 0.72 -14.50
N LEU A 574 -16.04 1.15 -13.64
CA LEU A 574 -14.61 1.13 -13.93
C LEU A 574 -14.12 -0.28 -14.26
N ASN A 575 -14.47 -1.27 -13.44
CA ASN A 575 -14.08 -2.65 -13.68
C ASN A 575 -14.69 -3.20 -14.97
N GLY A 576 -15.96 -2.90 -15.26
CA GLY A 576 -16.62 -3.27 -16.51
C GLY A 576 -15.93 -2.68 -17.74
N VAL A 577 -15.59 -1.39 -17.69
CA VAL A 577 -14.85 -0.71 -18.77
C VAL A 577 -13.45 -1.32 -18.94
N LEU A 578 -12.71 -1.52 -17.86
CA LEU A 578 -11.37 -2.12 -17.93
C LEU A 578 -11.40 -3.53 -18.49
N LEU A 579 -12.34 -4.37 -18.06
CA LEU A 579 -12.50 -5.73 -18.59
C LEU A 579 -12.86 -5.71 -20.08
N SER A 580 -13.72 -4.79 -20.52
CA SER A 580 -14.05 -4.63 -21.93
C SER A 580 -12.84 -4.19 -22.77
N ILE A 581 -12.02 -3.27 -22.24
CA ILE A 581 -10.77 -2.85 -22.90
C ILE A 581 -9.76 -4.00 -22.95
N ILE A 582 -9.63 -4.80 -21.88
CA ILE A 582 -8.76 -5.97 -21.84
C ILE A 582 -9.18 -6.96 -22.93
N ASP A 583 -10.46 -7.29 -23.02
CA ASP A 583 -11.00 -8.21 -24.04
C ASP A 583 -10.77 -7.67 -25.46
N TRP A 584 -11.04 -6.39 -25.68
CA TRP A 584 -10.77 -5.73 -26.96
C TRP A 584 -9.28 -5.77 -27.35
N LEU A 585 -8.38 -5.45 -26.39
CA LEU A 585 -6.93 -5.52 -26.62
C LEU A 585 -6.47 -6.94 -26.98
N PHE A 586 -7.04 -7.95 -26.32
CA PHE A 586 -6.74 -9.34 -26.64
C PHE A 586 -7.17 -9.72 -28.05
N HIS A 587 -8.34 -9.28 -28.49
CA HIS A 587 -8.84 -9.57 -29.82
C HIS A 587 -8.08 -8.82 -30.92
N VAL A 588 -7.75 -7.55 -30.72
CA VAL A 588 -7.12 -6.70 -31.75
C VAL A 588 -5.62 -6.94 -31.85
N ARG A 589 -4.92 -7.00 -30.73
CA ARG A 589 -3.46 -7.04 -30.69
C ARG A 589 -2.89 -8.43 -31.01
N TRP A 590 -3.66 -9.49 -30.79
CA TRP A 590 -3.20 -10.86 -30.90
C TRP A 590 -3.65 -11.55 -32.21
N ARG A 591 -4.67 -11.03 -32.87
CA ARG A 591 -5.05 -11.49 -34.23
C ARG A 591 -4.11 -11.00 -35.32
N VAL A 592 -3.35 -9.93 -35.09
CA VAL A 592 -2.40 -9.37 -36.07
C VAL A 592 -1.05 -10.10 -36.07
N ALA A 593 -0.81 -10.98 -35.10
CA ALA A 593 0.38 -11.83 -35.00
C ALA A 593 0.15 -13.26 -35.53
N GLY A 594 -1.01 -13.52 -36.15
CA GLY A 594 -1.33 -14.78 -36.83
C GLY A 594 -1.28 -14.64 -38.35
#